data_c397e56634b412c3645b03def05d0e24
#
_entry.id   c397e56634b412c3645b03def05d0e24
#
_cell.length_a   1.000
_cell.length_b   1.000
_cell.length_c   1.000
_cell.angle_alpha   90.00
_cell.angle_beta   90.00
_cell.angle_gamma   90.00
#
_symmetry.space_group_name_H-M   'P 1'
#
loop_
_entity.id
_entity.type
_entity.pdbx_description
1 polymer ?
#
loop_
_entity_poly.entity_id
_entity_poly.type
_entity_poly.pdbx_seq_one_letter_code
_entity_poly.pdbx_strand_id
1 'polypeptide(L)'
;MAHFRSLEEFRPFADEHGLVIYQAHPFRPDMTVIDQTLLDGMEVYNGHGGHNSSNDIAYRWAEKYSLPMSSGSDFHRETGMEPGGVYFSEMPHDSFDVARMLKNGEYSLKCFTK
;
A
#
# COMPACT_ATOMS: atom_id res chain seq x y z
N MET A 1 -21.16 4.39 12.18
CA MET A 1 -20.05 3.88 11.37
C MET A 1 -20.59 2.86 10.37
N ALA A 2 -20.17 2.97 9.12
CA ALA A 2 -20.57 2.00 8.08
C ALA A 2 -19.84 0.68 8.27
N HIS A 3 -20.53 -0.42 8.02
CA HIS A 3 -19.96 -1.76 8.06
C HIS A 3 -19.97 -2.37 6.66
N PHE A 4 -18.85 -2.93 6.25
CA PHE A 4 -18.71 -3.56 4.95
C PHE A 4 -18.28 -5.02 5.14
N ARG A 5 -18.96 -5.92 4.43
CA ARG A 5 -18.68 -7.36 4.50
C ARG A 5 -17.57 -7.79 3.56
N SER A 6 -17.31 -7.00 2.54
CA SER A 6 -16.34 -7.33 1.50
C SER A 6 -15.73 -6.06 0.92
N LEU A 7 -14.64 -6.23 0.20
CA LEU A 7 -13.99 -5.12 -0.50
C LEU A 7 -14.87 -4.62 -1.65
N GLU A 8 -15.63 -5.51 -2.28
CA GLU A 8 -16.57 -5.13 -3.34
C GLU A 8 -17.62 -4.15 -2.83
N GLU A 9 -18.09 -4.33 -1.59
CA GLU A 9 -19.03 -3.39 -0.98
C GLU A 9 -18.36 -2.07 -0.60
N PHE A 10 -17.10 -2.12 -0.16
CA PHE A 10 -16.35 -0.94 0.27
C PHE A 10 -15.90 -0.08 -0.89
N ARG A 11 -15.62 -0.68 -2.05
CA ARG A 11 -15.03 0.04 -3.19
C ARG A 11 -15.85 1.27 -3.63
N PRO A 12 -17.18 1.16 -3.83
CA PRO A 12 -17.97 2.35 -4.20
C PRO A 12 -17.97 3.45 -3.13
N PHE A 13 -17.97 3.06 -1.86
CA PHE A 13 -17.91 4.01 -0.76
C PHE A 13 -16.57 4.77 -0.78
N ALA A 14 -15.47 4.07 -0.98
CA ALA A 14 -14.15 4.69 -1.05
C ALA A 14 -14.06 5.67 -2.21
N ASP A 15 -14.60 5.29 -3.37
CA ASP A 15 -14.60 6.16 -4.55
C ASP A 15 -15.41 7.43 -4.31
N GLU A 16 -16.57 7.30 -3.67
CA GLU A 16 -17.44 8.44 -3.38
C GLU A 16 -16.80 9.42 -2.40
N HIS A 17 -15.99 8.91 -1.46
CA HIS A 17 -15.41 9.72 -0.39
C HIS A 17 -13.95 10.10 -0.62
N GLY A 18 -13.40 9.83 -1.80
CA GLY A 18 -12.02 10.20 -2.12
C GLY A 18 -10.96 9.40 -1.36
N LEU A 19 -11.29 8.19 -0.95
CA LEU A 19 -10.37 7.31 -0.21
C LEU A 19 -9.58 6.44 -1.18
N VAL A 20 -8.40 5.98 -0.74
CA VAL A 20 -7.60 5.03 -1.50
C VAL A 20 -7.56 3.70 -0.75
N ILE A 21 -7.53 2.60 -1.50
CA ILE A 21 -7.45 1.25 -0.97
C ILE A 21 -6.15 0.63 -1.44
N TYR A 22 -5.29 0.25 -0.50
CA TYR A 22 -4.03 -0.43 -0.77
C TYR A 22 -4.01 -1.76 -0.04
N GLN A 23 -3.50 -2.81 -0.70
CA GLN A 23 -3.27 -4.07 0.01
C GLN A 23 -1.88 -4.05 0.65
N ALA A 24 -1.83 -4.30 1.96
CA ALA A 24 -0.59 -4.42 2.71
C ALA A 24 0.05 -5.79 2.44
N HIS A 25 1.38 -5.83 2.36
CA HIS A 25 2.20 -7.05 2.25
C HIS A 25 1.46 -8.22 1.56
N PRO A 26 1.06 -8.05 0.27
CA PRO A 26 0.13 -8.99 -0.37
C PRO A 26 0.66 -10.39 -0.58
N PHE A 27 1.97 -10.58 -0.63
CA PHE A 27 2.60 -11.88 -0.87
C PHE A 27 3.25 -12.49 0.36
N ARG A 28 2.88 -12.02 1.55
CA ARG A 28 3.25 -12.70 2.80
C ARG A 28 2.61 -14.09 2.80
N PRO A 29 3.26 -15.15 3.33
CA PRO A 29 2.80 -16.54 3.12
C PRO A 29 1.36 -16.84 3.47
N ASP A 30 0.76 -16.15 4.42
CA ASP A 30 -0.62 -16.39 4.85
C ASP A 30 -1.63 -15.42 4.23
N MET A 31 -1.21 -14.66 3.23
CA MET A 31 -2.06 -13.66 2.58
C MET A 31 -2.60 -14.16 1.25
N THR A 32 -3.78 -13.68 0.89
CA THR A 32 -4.37 -13.88 -0.43
C THR A 32 -4.30 -12.56 -1.18
N VAL A 33 -3.78 -12.59 -2.41
CA VAL A 33 -3.72 -11.40 -3.26
C VAL A 33 -5.14 -11.02 -3.68
N ILE A 34 -5.49 -9.76 -3.48
CA ILE A 34 -6.81 -9.23 -3.84
C ILE A 34 -6.82 -8.87 -5.33
N ASP A 35 -7.97 -9.04 -5.97
CA ASP A 35 -8.18 -8.65 -7.36
C ASP A 35 -7.75 -7.18 -7.55
N GLN A 36 -6.83 -6.95 -8.46
CA GLN A 36 -6.25 -5.63 -8.70
C GLN A 36 -7.29 -4.57 -9.10
N THR A 37 -8.44 -4.98 -9.64
CA THR A 37 -9.49 -4.04 -10.03
C THR A 37 -10.16 -3.38 -8.83
N LEU A 38 -10.01 -3.94 -7.64
CA LEU A 38 -10.57 -3.40 -6.41
C LEU A 38 -9.60 -2.50 -5.64
N LEU A 39 -8.36 -2.40 -6.13
CA LEU A 39 -7.29 -1.70 -5.42
C LEU A 39 -6.92 -0.40 -6.13
N ASP A 40 -6.56 0.60 -5.34
CA ASP A 40 -5.88 1.81 -5.83
C ASP A 40 -4.38 1.62 -5.88
N GLY A 41 -3.86 0.66 -5.13
CA GLY A 41 -2.44 0.38 -5.11
C GLY A 41 -2.09 -0.80 -4.23
N MET A 42 -0.80 -1.05 -4.09
CA MET A 42 -0.27 -2.21 -3.39
C MET A 42 1.02 -1.85 -2.67
N GLU A 43 1.18 -2.33 -1.44
CA GLU A 43 2.44 -2.19 -0.74
C GLU A 43 3.45 -3.18 -1.34
N VAL A 44 4.53 -2.64 -1.92
CA VAL A 44 5.56 -3.46 -2.58
C VAL A 44 6.80 -3.65 -1.74
N TYR A 45 6.95 -2.90 -0.67
CA TYR A 45 8.00 -3.08 0.32
C TYR A 45 7.40 -3.02 1.71
N ASN A 46 7.69 -4.02 2.53
CA ASN A 46 7.30 -4.06 3.93
C ASN A 46 8.55 -4.37 4.75
N GLY A 47 8.91 -3.46 5.63
CA GLY A 47 10.15 -3.53 6.40
C GLY A 47 10.07 -4.35 7.67
N HIS A 48 8.99 -5.09 7.92
CA HIS A 48 8.84 -5.87 9.14
C HIS A 48 9.80 -7.05 9.16
N GLY A 49 10.79 -7.02 10.08
CA GLY A 49 11.86 -8.01 10.11
C GLY A 49 11.44 -9.40 10.56
N GLY A 50 10.26 -9.54 11.20
CA GLY A 50 9.75 -10.82 11.68
C GLY A 50 8.97 -11.63 10.64
N HIS A 51 8.76 -11.08 9.44
CA HIS A 51 7.98 -11.74 8.41
C HIS A 51 8.66 -11.67 7.06
N ASN A 52 8.45 -12.72 6.25
CA ASN A 52 8.83 -12.71 4.84
C ASN A 52 7.67 -12.15 4.03
N SER A 53 7.78 -10.92 3.59
CA SER A 53 6.70 -10.25 2.84
C SER A 53 6.82 -10.40 1.33
N SER A 54 7.86 -11.09 0.85
CA SER A 54 8.10 -11.33 -0.59
C SER A 54 8.02 -10.04 -1.40
N ASN A 55 8.75 -9.02 -0.98
CA ASN A 55 8.69 -7.67 -1.55
C ASN A 55 8.97 -7.63 -3.05
N ASP A 56 9.90 -8.45 -3.53
CA ASP A 56 10.25 -8.51 -4.95
C ASP A 56 9.08 -9.03 -5.79
N ILE A 57 8.31 -9.99 -5.27
CA ILE A 57 7.13 -10.51 -5.96
C ILE A 57 6.04 -9.44 -5.99
N ALA A 58 5.82 -8.75 -4.89
CA ALA A 58 4.84 -7.68 -4.80
C ALA A 58 5.15 -6.56 -5.81
N TYR A 59 6.41 -6.18 -5.91
CA TYR A 59 6.85 -5.15 -6.86
C TYR A 59 6.53 -5.55 -8.30
N ARG A 60 6.88 -6.78 -8.68
CA ARG A 60 6.64 -7.28 -10.05
C ARG A 60 5.14 -7.41 -10.35
N TRP A 61 4.35 -7.80 -9.38
CA TRP A 61 2.90 -7.89 -9.55
C TRP A 61 2.29 -6.51 -9.78
N ALA A 62 2.65 -5.53 -8.95
CA ALA A 62 2.16 -4.16 -9.09
C ALA A 62 2.58 -3.56 -10.44
N GLU A 63 3.81 -3.82 -10.87
CA GLU A 63 4.31 -3.37 -12.16
C GLU A 63 3.50 -3.99 -13.31
N LYS A 64 3.23 -5.30 -13.24
CA LYS A 64 2.47 -6.01 -14.26
C LYS A 64 1.06 -5.41 -14.46
N TYR A 65 0.41 -5.02 -13.38
CA TYR A 65 -0.95 -4.50 -13.44
C TYR A 65 -1.01 -2.98 -13.36
N SER A 66 0.13 -2.31 -13.46
CA SER A 66 0.24 -0.84 -13.40
C SER A 66 -0.42 -0.25 -12.16
N LEU A 67 -0.29 -0.94 -11.02
CA LEU A 67 -0.82 -0.46 -9.74
C LEU A 67 0.16 0.53 -9.11
N PRO A 68 -0.33 1.64 -8.58
CA PRO A 68 0.48 2.48 -7.71
C PRO A 68 1.07 1.68 -6.56
N MET A 69 2.26 2.04 -6.14
CA MET A 69 3.04 1.28 -5.16
C MET A 69 3.22 2.06 -3.87
N SER A 70 3.27 1.37 -2.75
CA SER A 70 3.65 1.97 -1.48
C SER A 70 4.75 1.18 -0.80
N SER A 71 5.36 1.80 0.19
CA SER A 71 6.40 1.20 1.03
C SER A 71 6.03 1.49 2.48
N GLY A 72 6.08 0.49 3.32
CA GLY A 72 5.68 0.62 4.71
C GLY A 72 6.57 -0.17 5.65
N SER A 73 6.34 -0.02 6.94
CA SER A 73 7.15 -0.65 7.98
C SER A 73 6.41 -1.72 8.76
N ASP A 74 5.09 -1.75 8.68
CA ASP A 74 4.26 -2.65 9.49
C ASP A 74 4.69 -2.59 10.96
N PHE A 75 4.79 -1.36 11.47
CA PHE A 75 5.44 -1.09 12.75
C PHE A 75 4.59 -1.60 13.92
N HIS A 76 5.15 -2.51 14.70
CA HIS A 76 4.54 -2.98 15.93
C HIS A 76 5.43 -2.67 17.14
N ARG A 77 6.76 -2.70 16.94
CA ARG A 77 7.76 -2.38 17.95
C ARG A 77 9.09 -2.11 17.24
N GLU A 78 10.03 -1.49 17.95
CA GLU A 78 11.25 -0.97 17.36
C GLU A 78 12.23 -2.02 16.84
N THR A 79 12.22 -3.23 17.40
CA THR A 79 13.22 -4.24 17.06
C THR A 79 12.85 -5.04 15.81
N GLY A 80 13.85 -5.37 15.01
CA GLY A 80 13.70 -6.24 13.85
C GLY A 80 13.08 -5.56 12.65
N MET A 81 13.14 -4.22 12.58
CA MET A 81 12.49 -3.47 11.50
C MET A 81 13.50 -2.73 10.64
N GLU A 82 13.24 -2.73 9.35
CA GLU A 82 13.87 -1.84 8.39
C GLU A 82 12.77 -0.92 7.87
N PRO A 83 12.73 0.34 8.34
CA PRO A 83 11.61 1.22 8.01
C PRO A 83 11.42 1.44 6.52
N GLY A 84 10.19 1.31 6.05
CA GLY A 84 9.77 1.73 4.73
C GLY A 84 9.03 3.05 4.82
N GLY A 85 8.49 3.48 3.70
CA GLY A 85 7.71 4.70 3.62
C GLY A 85 7.74 5.29 2.22
N VAL A 86 7.12 6.44 2.07
CA VAL A 86 7.12 7.16 0.80
C VAL A 86 7.63 8.57 1.03
N TYR A 87 8.28 9.12 -0.01
CA TYR A 87 8.71 10.51 -0.06
C TYR A 87 7.78 11.25 -0.98
N PHE A 88 6.99 12.19 -0.45
CA PHE A 88 6.12 13.00 -1.28
C PHE A 88 6.90 14.10 -1.99
N SER A 89 6.46 14.47 -3.19
CA SER A 89 7.08 15.53 -3.97
C SER A 89 6.90 16.90 -3.32
N GLU A 90 5.86 17.05 -2.50
CA GLU A 90 5.63 18.24 -1.69
C GLU A 90 4.90 17.86 -0.41
N MET A 91 4.83 18.76 0.56
CA MET A 91 4.20 18.50 1.84
C MET A 91 2.68 18.39 1.68
N PRO A 92 2.05 17.24 1.99
CA PRO A 92 0.60 17.15 2.00
C PRO A 92 0.02 17.95 3.19
N HIS A 93 -1.13 18.59 2.97
CA HIS A 93 -1.78 19.39 3.99
C HIS A 93 -2.71 18.58 4.88
N ASP A 94 -3.31 17.50 4.34
CA ASP A 94 -4.25 16.67 5.06
C ASP A 94 -4.31 15.27 4.43
N SER A 95 -5.17 14.41 4.96
CA SER A 95 -5.30 13.04 4.46
C SER A 95 -5.85 12.96 3.03
N PHE A 96 -6.64 13.94 2.60
CA PHE A 96 -7.13 13.99 1.23
C PHE A 96 -6.00 14.33 0.25
N ASP A 97 -5.07 15.19 0.66
CA ASP A 97 -3.86 15.46 -0.12
C ASP A 97 -3.00 14.21 -0.26
N VAL A 98 -2.84 13.44 0.83
CA VAL A 98 -2.10 12.18 0.79
C VAL A 98 -2.74 11.23 -0.23
N ALA A 99 -4.06 11.05 -0.19
CA ALA A 99 -4.77 10.19 -1.13
C ALA A 99 -4.59 10.67 -2.57
N ARG A 100 -4.71 11.98 -2.80
CA ARG A 100 -4.53 12.58 -4.13
C ARG A 100 -3.13 12.34 -4.68
N MET A 101 -2.11 12.57 -3.85
CA MET A 101 -0.71 12.41 -4.26
C MET A 101 -0.37 10.95 -4.54
N LEU A 102 -0.92 10.01 -3.76
CA LEU A 102 -0.76 8.59 -4.01
C LEU A 102 -1.40 8.19 -5.35
N LYS A 103 -2.60 8.69 -5.63
CA LYS A 103 -3.27 8.40 -6.91
C LYS A 103 -2.52 8.97 -8.10
N ASN A 104 -1.92 10.15 -7.93
CA ASN A 104 -1.25 10.85 -9.03
C ASN A 104 0.22 10.47 -9.20
N GLY A 105 0.75 9.62 -8.32
CA GLY A 105 2.15 9.21 -8.40
C GLY A 105 3.14 10.29 -7.99
N GLU A 106 2.71 11.27 -7.19
CA GLU A 106 3.55 12.40 -6.75
C GLU A 106 4.39 12.02 -5.53
N TYR A 107 5.12 10.90 -5.65
CA TYR A 107 5.93 10.39 -4.53
C TYR A 107 6.95 9.39 -5.06
N SER A 108 7.91 9.04 -4.21
CA SER A 108 8.84 7.94 -4.47
C SER A 108 8.91 7.03 -3.24
N LEU A 109 9.37 5.81 -3.44
CA LEU A 109 9.38 4.80 -2.39
C LEU A 109 10.71 4.82 -1.63
N LYS A 110 10.61 4.62 -0.30
CA LYS A 110 11.77 4.31 0.51
C LYS A 110 11.87 2.80 0.66
N CYS A 111 12.89 2.20 0.04
CA CYS A 111 13.16 0.77 0.12
C CYS A 111 14.63 0.56 0.40
N PHE A 112 14.96 -0.34 1.32
CA PHE A 112 16.36 -0.69 1.61
C PHE A 112 16.89 -1.71 0.64
N THR A 113 16.05 -2.56 0.13
CA THR A 113 16.42 -3.54 -0.89
C THR A 113 15.58 -3.31 -2.13
N LYS A 114 16.18 -3.58 -3.25
CA LYS A 114 15.50 -3.45 -4.53
C LYS A 114 14.99 -4.79 -5.03
#